data_2c6b62b41c771372664d552dc95c5ff4
#
_entry.id   2c6b62b41c771372664d552dc95c5ff4
#
_cell.length_a   1.000
_cell.length_b   1.000
_cell.length_c   1.000
_cell.angle_alpha   90.00
_cell.angle_beta   90.00
_cell.angle_gamma   90.00
#
_symmetry.space_group_name_H-M   'P 1'
#
loop_
_entity.id
_entity.type
_entity.pdbx_description
1 polymer ?
#
loop_
_entity_poly.entity_id
_entity_poly.type
_entity_poly.pdbx_seq_one_letter_code
_entity_poly.pdbx_strand_id
1 'polypeptide(L)'
;MTTLDVLVMEASPGDGVADARRLEEAGHRVHRCYDDDTPADPSGWRPCVALTQGWCPLDEQIDVALLSRSRLTPRPGAGEVGVRCAVRAGVPIVEDGDALLDPFAEWVDHRTDGASVVAACEEAAMAAFGP
;
A
#
# COMPACT_ATOMS: atom_id res chain seq x y z
N MET A 1 -9.19 -17.60 -11.35
CA MET A 1 -8.67 -16.27 -10.99
C MET A 1 -8.40 -16.22 -9.50
N THR A 2 -7.20 -15.86 -9.11
CA THR A 2 -6.79 -15.88 -7.70
C THR A 2 -7.16 -14.58 -7.04
N THR A 3 -7.83 -14.66 -5.87
CA THR A 3 -8.08 -13.50 -5.03
C THR A 3 -6.83 -13.17 -4.24
N LEU A 4 -6.35 -11.95 -4.37
CA LEU A 4 -5.19 -11.48 -3.62
C LEU A 4 -5.62 -10.78 -2.33
N ASP A 5 -4.74 -10.84 -1.33
CA ASP A 5 -4.81 -10.00 -0.16
C ASP A 5 -3.80 -8.85 -0.36
N VAL A 6 -4.31 -7.64 -0.54
CA VAL A 6 -3.50 -6.46 -0.86
C VAL A 6 -3.51 -5.51 0.33
N LEU A 7 -2.31 -5.16 0.81
CA LEU A 7 -2.18 -4.11 1.82
C LEU A 7 -2.05 -2.77 1.10
N VAL A 8 -3.04 -1.90 1.27
CA VAL A 8 -3.00 -0.55 0.70
C VAL A 8 -2.43 0.41 1.74
N MET A 9 -1.29 1.01 1.39
CA MET A 9 -0.61 2.03 2.19
C MET A 9 -0.85 3.37 1.52
N GLU A 10 -1.15 4.38 2.31
CA GLU A 10 -1.44 5.73 1.78
C GLU A 10 -0.27 6.65 2.10
N ALA A 11 0.31 7.28 1.07
CA ALA A 11 1.35 8.28 1.27
C ALA A 11 0.81 9.46 2.08
N SER A 12 -0.42 9.87 1.78
CA SER A 12 -1.17 10.86 2.56
C SER A 12 -2.57 10.32 2.80
N PRO A 13 -3.24 10.71 3.89
CA PRO A 13 -4.60 10.23 4.18
C PRO A 13 -5.55 10.39 3.00
N GLY A 14 -6.23 9.33 2.63
CA GLY A 14 -7.19 9.30 1.52
C GLY A 14 -6.59 8.92 0.17
N ASP A 15 -5.28 8.86 0.03
CA ASP A 15 -4.63 8.56 -1.25
C ASP A 15 -4.97 7.18 -1.80
N GLY A 16 -5.30 6.23 -0.94
CA GLY A 16 -5.58 4.85 -1.35
C GLY A 16 -7.02 4.55 -1.68
N VAL A 17 -7.93 5.51 -1.55
CA VAL A 17 -9.38 5.25 -1.70
C VAL A 17 -9.72 4.75 -3.10
N ALA A 18 -9.22 5.40 -4.14
CA ALA A 18 -9.51 5.01 -5.52
C ALA A 18 -8.90 3.65 -5.87
N ASP A 19 -7.67 3.41 -5.44
CA ASP A 19 -6.98 2.14 -5.71
C ASP A 19 -7.65 0.98 -4.96
N ALA A 20 -8.05 1.20 -3.70
CA ALA A 20 -8.78 0.20 -2.93
C ALA A 20 -10.06 -0.20 -3.64
N ARG A 21 -10.79 0.77 -4.17
CA ARG A 21 -12.02 0.50 -4.91
C ARG A 21 -11.76 -0.32 -6.17
N ARG A 22 -10.72 0.02 -6.93
CA ARG A 22 -10.35 -0.73 -8.13
C ARG A 22 -10.01 -2.18 -7.81
N LEU A 23 -9.26 -2.39 -6.74
CA LEU A 23 -8.88 -3.74 -6.30
C LEU A 23 -10.10 -4.54 -5.84
N GLU A 24 -10.98 -3.94 -5.07
CA GLU A 24 -12.20 -4.60 -4.60
C GLU A 24 -13.14 -4.94 -5.76
N GLU A 25 -13.30 -4.05 -6.73
CA GLU A 25 -14.08 -4.30 -7.94
C GLU A 25 -13.51 -5.45 -8.77
N ALA A 26 -12.20 -5.66 -8.72
CA ALA A 26 -11.54 -6.77 -9.39
C ALA A 26 -11.60 -8.08 -8.60
N GLY A 27 -12.23 -8.08 -7.42
CA GLY A 27 -12.42 -9.27 -6.59
C GLY A 27 -11.32 -9.53 -5.57
N HIS A 28 -10.41 -8.60 -5.37
CA HIS A 28 -9.35 -8.74 -4.37
C HIS A 28 -9.78 -8.20 -3.01
N ARG A 29 -9.10 -8.69 -1.94
CA ARG A 29 -9.34 -8.21 -0.58
C ARG A 29 -8.35 -7.12 -0.23
N VAL A 30 -8.86 -5.99 0.27
CA VAL A 30 -8.04 -4.85 0.65
C VAL A 30 -7.88 -4.82 2.17
N HIS A 31 -6.64 -4.65 2.61
CA HIS A 31 -6.27 -4.47 4.00
C HIS A 31 -5.61 -3.10 4.16
N ARG A 32 -5.74 -2.50 5.31
CA ARG A 32 -5.18 -1.17 5.59
C ARG A 32 -4.37 -1.19 6.87
N CYS A 33 -3.32 -0.36 6.89
CA CYS A 33 -2.51 -0.16 8.10
C CYS A 33 -3.22 0.69 9.15
N TYR A 34 -4.27 1.41 8.75
CA TYR A 34 -4.96 2.38 9.60
C TYR A 34 -6.42 2.01 9.74
N ASP A 35 -6.95 2.31 10.92
CA ASP A 35 -8.38 2.25 11.15
C ASP A 35 -9.00 3.51 10.55
N ASP A 36 -10.06 3.37 9.75
CA ASP A 36 -10.76 4.50 9.12
C ASP A 36 -11.33 5.48 10.15
N ASP A 37 -11.63 5.00 11.34
CA ASP A 37 -12.17 5.82 12.43
C ASP A 37 -11.10 6.64 13.15
N THR A 38 -9.82 6.39 12.88
CA THR A 38 -8.73 7.12 13.51
C THR A 38 -8.33 8.32 12.65
N PRO A 39 -8.59 9.55 13.08
CA PRO A 39 -8.24 10.72 12.29
C PRO A 39 -6.73 10.95 12.29
N ALA A 40 -6.23 11.51 11.18
CA ALA A 40 -4.86 11.96 11.11
C ALA A 40 -4.66 13.23 11.94
N ASP A 41 -3.46 13.40 12.51
CA ASP A 41 -3.11 14.67 13.15
C ASP A 41 -2.81 15.74 12.08
N PRO A 42 -2.53 17.01 12.46
CA PRO A 42 -2.26 18.06 11.47
C PRO A 42 -1.05 17.77 10.55
N SER A 43 -0.11 16.90 10.97
CA SER A 43 1.01 16.50 10.13
C SER A 43 0.68 15.38 9.14
N GLY A 44 -0.53 14.83 9.22
CA GLY A 44 -0.96 13.71 8.40
C GLY A 44 -0.63 12.35 9.00
N TRP A 45 -0.05 12.29 10.19
CA TRP A 45 0.26 11.03 10.85
C TRP A 45 -0.97 10.41 11.51
N ARG A 46 -1.10 9.11 11.34
CA ARG A 46 -2.09 8.27 12.04
C ARG A 46 -1.37 7.06 12.64
N PRO A 47 -1.75 6.62 13.85
CA PRO A 47 -1.19 5.38 14.36
C PRO A 47 -1.69 4.19 13.53
N CYS A 48 -0.80 3.24 13.25
CA CYS A 48 -1.20 2.02 12.55
C CYS A 48 -1.97 1.09 13.49
N VAL A 49 -2.70 0.12 12.92
CA VAL A 49 -3.50 -0.83 13.71
C VAL A 49 -2.66 -1.65 14.67
N ALA A 50 -1.37 -1.86 14.38
CA ALA A 50 -0.49 -2.55 15.31
C ALA A 50 -0.33 -1.78 16.62
N LEU A 51 -0.33 -0.45 16.57
CA LEU A 51 -0.24 0.39 17.77
C LEU A 51 -1.56 0.52 18.51
N THR A 52 -2.68 0.50 17.79
CA THR A 52 -4.00 0.71 18.41
C THR A 52 -4.71 -0.58 18.77
N GLN A 53 -4.48 -1.67 18.05
CA GLN A 53 -5.22 -2.92 18.21
C GLN A 53 -4.31 -4.12 18.51
N GLY A 54 -2.99 -3.93 18.46
CA GLY A 54 -2.04 -4.97 18.82
C GLY A 54 -1.78 -6.03 17.74
N TRP A 55 -2.24 -5.80 16.51
CA TRP A 55 -1.98 -6.72 15.39
C TRP A 55 -1.69 -5.95 14.12
N CYS A 56 -0.91 -6.53 13.22
CA CYS A 56 -0.54 -5.93 11.94
C CYS A 56 -1.05 -6.80 10.79
N PRO A 57 -1.64 -6.22 9.73
CA PRO A 57 -2.05 -7.00 8.56
C PRO A 57 -0.92 -7.83 7.95
N LEU A 58 0.32 -7.37 8.07
CA LEU A 58 1.50 -8.09 7.57
C LEU A 58 1.84 -9.34 8.39
N ASP A 59 1.28 -9.48 9.58
CA ASP A 59 1.39 -10.71 10.39
C ASP A 59 0.49 -11.82 9.83
N GLU A 60 -0.47 -11.46 9.01
CA GLU A 60 -1.33 -12.37 8.30
C GLU A 60 -0.84 -12.55 6.86
N GLN A 61 -1.61 -13.23 6.03
CA GLN A 61 -1.22 -13.43 4.65
C GLN A 61 -1.51 -12.18 3.82
N ILE A 62 -0.46 -11.49 3.41
CA ILE A 62 -0.53 -10.40 2.45
C ILE A 62 0.28 -10.81 1.22
N ASP A 63 -0.32 -10.72 0.06
CA ASP A 63 0.30 -11.13 -1.20
C ASP A 63 1.12 -10.02 -1.85
N VAL A 64 0.69 -8.76 -1.67
CA VAL A 64 1.35 -7.60 -2.24
C VAL A 64 0.99 -6.36 -1.42
N ALA A 65 1.94 -5.44 -1.29
CA ALA A 65 1.73 -4.15 -0.65
C ALA A 65 1.71 -3.06 -1.71
N LEU A 66 0.72 -2.19 -1.66
CA LEU A 66 0.56 -1.09 -2.60
C LEU A 66 0.71 0.24 -1.87
N LEU A 67 1.67 1.06 -2.30
CA LEU A 67 1.80 2.42 -1.83
C LEU A 67 1.06 3.35 -2.81
N SER A 68 -0.03 3.93 -2.35
CA SER A 68 -0.88 4.80 -3.17
C SER A 68 -0.59 6.27 -2.93
N ARG A 69 -0.41 7.00 -4.04
CA ARG A 69 -0.33 8.46 -4.07
C ARG A 69 -1.36 8.98 -5.04
N SER A 70 -2.27 9.81 -4.57
CA SER A 70 -3.27 10.43 -5.45
C SER A 70 -2.88 11.84 -5.87
N ARG A 71 -1.78 12.37 -5.30
CA ARG A 71 -1.29 13.71 -5.61
C ARG A 71 0.22 13.78 -5.41
N LEU A 72 0.83 14.67 -6.17
CA LEU A 72 2.25 14.96 -6.04
C LEU A 72 2.47 15.92 -4.87
N THR A 73 3.28 15.51 -3.91
CA THR A 73 3.62 16.34 -2.75
C THR A 73 5.13 16.61 -2.72
N PRO A 74 5.57 17.77 -2.15
CA PRO A 74 6.99 18.08 -2.10
C PRO A 74 7.78 17.25 -1.10
N ARG A 75 7.11 16.57 -0.17
CA ARG A 75 7.74 15.76 0.87
C ARG A 75 7.07 14.42 0.99
N PRO A 76 7.81 13.37 1.40
CA PRO A 76 7.19 12.08 1.70
C PRO A 76 6.14 12.21 2.79
N GLY A 77 5.03 11.52 2.64
CA GLY A 77 4.00 11.45 3.67
C GLY A 77 4.35 10.43 4.75
N ALA A 78 3.80 10.62 5.95
CA ALA A 78 4.04 9.72 7.08
C ALA A 78 3.62 8.27 6.77
N GLY A 79 2.59 8.08 5.94
CA GLY A 79 2.10 6.75 5.57
C GLY A 79 3.08 5.94 4.73
N GLU A 80 4.08 6.58 4.11
CA GLU A 80 5.10 5.87 3.31
C GLU A 80 6.01 5.00 4.16
N VAL A 81 6.06 5.22 5.47
CA VAL A 81 6.86 4.40 6.39
C VAL A 81 6.42 2.93 6.36
N GLY A 82 5.16 2.66 6.00
CA GLY A 82 4.64 1.30 5.83
C GLY A 82 5.44 0.45 4.83
N VAL A 83 6.13 1.08 3.88
CA VAL A 83 7.02 0.39 2.94
C VAL A 83 8.09 -0.40 3.68
N ARG A 84 8.65 0.15 4.75
CA ARG A 84 9.65 -0.54 5.57
C ARG A 84 9.09 -1.81 6.20
N CYS A 85 7.84 -1.75 6.64
CA CYS A 85 7.17 -2.93 7.21
C CYS A 85 6.99 -4.01 6.16
N ALA A 86 6.58 -3.65 4.95
CA ALA A 86 6.42 -4.60 3.84
C ALA A 86 7.75 -5.23 3.45
N VAL A 87 8.84 -4.45 3.40
CA VAL A 87 10.18 -4.97 3.12
C VAL A 87 10.58 -6.01 4.18
N ARG A 88 10.35 -5.71 5.44
CA ARG A 88 10.68 -6.64 6.54
C ARG A 88 9.86 -7.92 6.47
N ALA A 89 8.62 -7.82 6.04
CA ALA A 89 7.75 -8.99 5.87
C ALA A 89 8.03 -9.79 4.60
N GLY A 90 8.89 -9.27 3.71
CA GLY A 90 9.21 -9.95 2.45
C GLY A 90 8.10 -9.90 1.41
N VAL A 91 7.23 -8.91 1.50
CA VAL A 91 6.08 -8.74 0.61
C VAL A 91 6.49 -7.85 -0.57
N PRO A 92 6.15 -8.23 -1.83
CA PRO A 92 6.45 -7.38 -2.97
C PRO A 92 5.70 -6.06 -2.89
N ILE A 93 6.32 -5.00 -3.42
CA ILE A 93 5.83 -3.63 -3.28
C ILE A 93 5.53 -3.03 -4.65
N VAL A 94 4.32 -2.51 -4.79
CA VAL A 94 3.88 -1.74 -5.95
C VAL A 94 3.67 -0.30 -5.52
N GLU A 95 4.10 0.65 -6.36
CA GLU A 95 3.91 2.07 -6.10
C GLU A 95 3.01 2.65 -7.19
N ASP A 96 1.93 3.32 -6.78
CA ASP A 96 1.02 4.02 -7.67
C ASP A 96 1.18 5.53 -7.48
N GLY A 97 1.38 6.23 -8.61
CA GLY A 97 1.56 7.67 -8.62
C GLY A 97 3.02 8.09 -8.54
N ASP A 98 3.25 9.40 -8.69
CA ASP A 98 4.58 10.00 -8.71
C ASP A 98 4.92 10.68 -7.39
N ALA A 99 6.20 10.74 -7.10
CA ALA A 99 6.72 11.49 -5.96
C ALA A 99 7.90 12.37 -6.41
N LEU A 100 7.98 13.58 -5.87
CA LEU A 100 9.14 14.46 -6.09
C LEU A 100 10.37 13.91 -5.35
N LEU A 101 10.13 13.30 -4.19
CA LEU A 101 11.16 12.63 -3.42
C LEU A 101 10.62 11.27 -2.98
N ASP A 102 11.27 10.22 -3.42
CA ASP A 102 10.86 8.85 -3.10
C ASP A 102 11.98 8.13 -2.35
N PRO A 103 11.97 8.18 -1.00
CA PRO A 103 13.06 7.60 -0.21
C PRO A 103 13.09 6.08 -0.25
N PHE A 104 12.03 5.42 -0.71
CA PHE A 104 11.93 3.97 -0.76
C PHE A 104 11.94 3.41 -2.18
N ALA A 105 12.34 4.22 -3.16
CA ALA A 105 12.29 3.85 -4.58
C ALA A 105 13.04 2.55 -4.89
N GLU A 106 14.16 2.30 -4.23
CA GLU A 106 14.97 1.09 -4.47
C GLU A 106 14.30 -0.20 -4.02
N TRP A 107 13.28 -0.13 -3.16
CA TRP A 107 12.57 -1.29 -2.66
C TRP A 107 11.25 -1.55 -3.39
N VAL A 108 10.91 -0.71 -4.36
CA VAL A 108 9.68 -0.86 -5.14
C VAL A 108 9.92 -1.83 -6.29
N ASP A 109 9.08 -2.86 -6.38
CA ASP A 109 9.19 -3.88 -7.41
C ASP A 109 8.53 -3.45 -8.71
N HIS A 110 7.40 -2.76 -8.62
CA HIS A 110 6.64 -2.28 -9.78
C HIS A 110 6.12 -0.88 -9.54
N ARG A 111 6.14 -0.07 -10.61
CA ARG A 111 5.52 1.25 -10.62
C ARG A 111 4.35 1.25 -11.56
N THR A 112 3.29 1.95 -11.19
CA THR A 112 2.09 2.01 -12.00
C THR A 112 1.41 3.37 -11.87
N ASP A 113 0.40 3.59 -12.70
CA ASP A 113 -0.56 4.67 -12.52
C ASP A 113 -1.95 4.04 -12.30
N GLY A 114 -2.88 4.83 -11.76
CA GLY A 114 -4.16 4.34 -11.24
C GLY A 114 -4.90 3.35 -12.14
N ALA A 115 -4.88 3.55 -13.45
CA ALA A 115 -5.61 2.68 -14.39
C ALA A 115 -5.03 1.26 -14.44
N SER A 116 -3.75 1.10 -14.15
CA SER A 116 -3.04 -0.18 -14.26
C SER A 116 -2.74 -0.82 -12.91
N VAL A 117 -3.28 -0.29 -11.82
CA VAL A 117 -2.93 -0.72 -10.46
C VAL A 117 -3.28 -2.20 -10.20
N VAL A 118 -4.41 -2.66 -10.70
CA VAL A 118 -4.85 -4.06 -10.50
C VAL A 118 -3.87 -5.01 -11.19
N ALA A 119 -3.55 -4.75 -12.46
CA ALA A 119 -2.62 -5.58 -13.21
C ALA A 119 -1.22 -5.58 -12.57
N ALA A 120 -0.75 -4.42 -12.11
CA ALA A 120 0.56 -4.31 -11.47
C ALA A 120 0.62 -5.14 -10.18
N CYS A 121 -0.42 -5.10 -9.35
CA CYS A 121 -0.49 -5.90 -8.14
C CYS A 121 -0.52 -7.39 -8.45
N GLU A 122 -1.29 -7.80 -9.45
CA GLU A 122 -1.36 -9.20 -9.87
C GLU A 122 -0.02 -9.70 -10.38
N GLU A 123 0.67 -8.90 -11.20
CA GLU A 123 1.99 -9.25 -11.71
C GLU A 123 3.03 -9.35 -10.59
N ALA A 124 3.02 -8.42 -9.65
CA ALA A 124 3.95 -8.43 -8.52
C ALA A 124 3.75 -9.68 -7.64
N ALA A 125 2.51 -10.02 -7.36
CA ALA A 125 2.19 -11.21 -6.56
C ALA A 125 2.61 -12.49 -7.29
N MET A 126 2.35 -12.58 -8.59
CA MET A 126 2.75 -13.75 -9.39
C MET A 126 4.27 -13.90 -9.47
N ALA A 127 5.00 -12.81 -9.61
CA ALA A 127 6.46 -12.85 -9.65
C ALA A 127 7.05 -13.34 -8.32
N ALA A 128 6.40 -13.04 -7.21
CA ALA A 128 6.84 -13.49 -5.89
C ALA A 128 6.55 -14.98 -5.63
N PHE A 129 5.48 -15.52 -6.21
CA PHE A 129 5.06 -16.91 -6.03
C PHE A 129 5.42 -17.81 -7.22
N GLY A 130 5.83 -17.24 -8.34
CA GLY A 130 6.14 -17.97 -9.55
C GLY A 130 7.39 -18.84 -9.43
N PRO A 131 7.54 -19.84 -10.32
CA PRO A 131 8.75 -20.64 -10.38
C PRO A 131 9.93 -19.82 -10.90
#